data_0a020a681bbdfa8f9037867fa0935701
#
_entry.id   0a020a681bbdfa8f9037867fa0935701
#
_cell.length_a   1.000
_cell.length_b   1.000
_cell.length_c   1.000
_cell.angle_alpha   90.00
_cell.angle_beta   90.00
_cell.angle_gamma   90.00
#
_symmetry.space_group_name_H-M   'P 1'
#
loop_
_entity.id
_entity.type
_entity.pdbx_description
1 polymer ?
#
loop_
_entity_poly.entity_id
_entity_poly.type
_entity_poly.pdbx_seq_one_letter_code
_entity_poly.pdbx_strand_id
1 'polypeptide(L)'
;MLWSLEGLANNPEDYKSFYHNVNGEKICHADVHNLFGYNMTRAAGEAFERIKPDERVLMFSRSSYVGMHRYGGIWMGDNLSWWSHLLMNLKMLPSLNMIGILYTGADIGGFGSDTSRDLLLRWLALGVFTPLMRNHSAKGTREQEFYQFEDSSDFESVISVRYRLIPYIYSEYMKAALDDEMMFKPLAFAYPDDGIAVQIEDQMMLGDEVMITPVYTQNAQGRFVYLPEDMMFVKFMGDGSIYTEKMEKGSHYISVTLNEVPLFIRENKCIPLATKAESTADIDEDNLTLIGYDGAEYRLYNDDGIHKDYDNKSHYSTLKK
;
A
#
# COMPACT_ATOMS: atom_id res chain seq x y z
N MET A 1 -19.71 19.53 -16.46
CA MET A 1 -19.06 20.87 -16.54
C MET A 1 -17.55 20.86 -16.17
N LEU A 2 -17.06 19.87 -15.42
CA LEU A 2 -15.61 19.72 -15.13
C LEU A 2 -14.78 19.18 -16.31
N TRP A 3 -15.39 18.43 -17.21
CA TRP A 3 -14.73 17.84 -18.39
C TRP A 3 -14.20 18.86 -19.40
N SER A 4 -14.85 20.02 -19.51
CA SER A 4 -14.38 21.08 -20.41
C SER A 4 -13.13 21.80 -19.88
N LEU A 5 -12.87 21.71 -18.58
CA LEU A 5 -11.67 22.29 -17.96
C LEU A 5 -10.46 21.34 -18.06
N GLU A 6 -10.69 20.02 -18.09
CA GLU A 6 -9.61 19.05 -18.31
C GLU A 6 -8.96 19.19 -19.69
N GLY A 7 -9.73 19.47 -20.72
CA GLY A 7 -9.21 19.73 -22.06
C GLY A 7 -8.30 20.97 -22.13
N LEU A 8 -8.65 22.03 -21.41
CA LEU A 8 -7.85 23.25 -21.32
C LEU A 8 -6.61 23.02 -20.47
N ALA A 9 -6.71 22.32 -19.35
CA ALA A 9 -5.61 22.07 -18.44
C ALA A 9 -4.49 21.18 -19.00
N ASN A 10 -4.75 20.44 -20.07
CA ASN A 10 -3.79 19.54 -20.70
C ASN A 10 -3.12 20.12 -21.96
N ASN A 11 -3.47 21.34 -22.36
CA ASN A 11 -2.79 22.02 -23.46
C ASN A 11 -1.63 22.87 -22.92
N PRO A 12 -0.37 22.56 -23.24
CA PRO A 12 0.79 23.30 -22.73
C PRO A 12 0.78 24.82 -23.06
N GLU A 13 0.13 25.21 -24.15
CA GLU A 13 0.01 26.64 -24.48
C GLU A 13 -0.98 27.36 -23.56
N ASP A 14 -2.02 26.67 -23.07
CA ASP A 14 -2.96 27.27 -22.11
C ASP A 14 -2.27 27.54 -20.77
N TYR A 15 -1.32 26.71 -20.35
CA TYR A 15 -0.56 26.93 -19.12
C TYR A 15 0.20 28.28 -19.13
N LYS A 16 0.64 28.70 -20.28
CA LYS A 16 1.36 30.01 -20.45
C LYS A 16 0.41 31.21 -20.45
N SER A 17 -0.87 30.99 -20.70
CA SER A 17 -1.89 32.06 -20.75
C SER A 17 -2.61 32.27 -19.42
N PHE A 18 -2.52 31.30 -18.46
CA PHE A 18 -3.09 31.42 -17.12
C PHE A 18 -2.11 32.03 -16.14
N TYR A 19 -2.60 32.92 -15.28
CA TYR A 19 -1.83 33.56 -14.23
C TYR A 19 -2.55 33.44 -12.88
N HIS A 20 -1.77 33.22 -11.85
CA HIS A 20 -2.20 33.26 -10.45
C HIS A 20 -1.81 34.58 -9.83
N ASN A 21 -2.65 35.11 -8.96
CA ASN A 21 -2.31 36.26 -8.13
C ASN A 21 -1.84 35.76 -6.77
N VAL A 22 -0.56 35.90 -6.47
CA VAL A 22 0.04 35.51 -5.20
C VAL A 22 0.59 36.77 -4.54
N ASN A 23 -0.08 37.26 -3.49
CA ASN A 23 0.29 38.48 -2.77
C ASN A 23 0.46 39.75 -3.67
N GLY A 24 -0.37 39.84 -4.71
CA GLY A 24 -0.31 40.96 -5.66
C GLY A 24 0.62 40.74 -6.87
N GLU A 25 1.41 39.69 -6.88
CA GLU A 25 2.25 39.33 -8.01
C GLU A 25 1.54 38.31 -8.93
N LYS A 26 1.72 38.54 -10.25
CA LYS A 26 1.22 37.59 -11.27
C LYS A 26 2.26 36.53 -11.53
N ILE A 27 1.93 35.27 -11.22
CA ILE A 27 2.75 34.08 -11.48
C ILE A 27 2.10 33.27 -12.59
N CYS A 28 2.85 32.94 -13.63
CA CYS A 28 2.35 32.11 -14.73
C CYS A 28 2.00 30.69 -14.22
N HIS A 29 0.88 30.12 -14.69
CA HIS A 29 0.47 28.78 -14.31
C HIS A 29 1.51 27.72 -14.69
N ALA A 30 2.20 27.89 -15.81
CA ALA A 30 3.28 26.99 -16.23
C ALA A 30 4.38 26.83 -15.16
N ASP A 31 4.68 27.90 -14.40
CA ASP A 31 5.73 27.92 -13.38
C ASP A 31 5.28 27.22 -12.09
N VAL A 32 3.98 27.14 -11.82
CA VAL A 32 3.41 26.63 -10.56
C VAL A 32 2.40 25.50 -10.75
N HIS A 33 2.26 24.99 -11.97
CA HIS A 33 1.29 23.95 -12.32
C HIS A 33 1.31 22.77 -11.34
N ASN A 34 2.48 22.23 -11.06
CA ASN A 34 2.62 21.08 -10.17
C ASN A 34 2.30 21.38 -8.70
N LEU A 35 2.29 22.66 -8.31
CA LEU A 35 1.93 23.10 -6.95
C LEU A 35 0.43 23.33 -6.77
N PHE A 36 -0.35 23.31 -7.85
CA PHE A 36 -1.78 23.63 -7.77
C PHE A 36 -2.54 22.64 -6.91
N GLY A 37 -2.41 21.33 -7.21
CA GLY A 37 -3.03 20.26 -6.41
C GLY A 37 -2.48 20.21 -4.97
N TYR A 38 -1.18 20.44 -4.81
CA TYR A 38 -0.57 20.56 -3.48
C TYR A 38 -1.25 21.66 -2.65
N ASN A 39 -1.40 22.87 -3.20
CA ASN A 39 -2.01 23.98 -2.47
C ASN A 39 -3.50 23.76 -2.19
N MET A 40 -4.24 23.07 -3.06
CA MET A 40 -5.63 22.69 -2.79
C MET A 40 -5.71 21.75 -1.57
N THR A 41 -4.87 20.71 -1.54
CA THR A 41 -4.81 19.74 -0.43
C THR A 41 -4.35 20.42 0.87
N ARG A 42 -3.34 21.29 0.78
CA ARG A 42 -2.87 22.09 1.91
C ARG A 42 -3.99 22.96 2.49
N ALA A 43 -4.73 23.70 1.66
CA ALA A 43 -5.83 24.54 2.12
C ALA A 43 -6.92 23.75 2.85
N ALA A 44 -7.24 22.55 2.36
CA ALA A 44 -8.16 21.65 3.04
C ALA A 44 -7.59 21.13 4.38
N GLY A 45 -6.32 20.70 4.41
CA GLY A 45 -5.65 20.28 5.63
C GLY A 45 -5.63 21.34 6.71
N GLU A 46 -5.21 22.58 6.34
CA GLU A 46 -5.21 23.73 7.27
C GLU A 46 -6.63 24.08 7.77
N ALA A 47 -7.67 23.83 6.97
CA ALA A 47 -9.05 24.02 7.42
C ALA A 47 -9.46 22.94 8.44
N PHE A 48 -9.12 21.69 8.22
CA PHE A 48 -9.38 20.61 9.17
C PHE A 48 -8.63 20.81 10.48
N GLU A 49 -7.39 21.29 10.45
CA GLU A 49 -6.63 21.64 11.66
C GLU A 49 -7.38 22.66 12.56
N ARG A 50 -8.10 23.61 11.95
CA ARG A 50 -8.90 24.59 12.69
C ARG A 50 -10.23 24.03 13.21
N ILE A 51 -10.85 23.11 12.46
CA ILE A 51 -12.19 22.58 12.77
C ILE A 51 -12.10 21.39 13.73
N LYS A 52 -11.06 20.56 13.57
CA LYS A 52 -10.80 19.33 14.34
C LYS A 52 -9.35 19.30 14.82
N PRO A 53 -8.96 20.18 15.76
CA PRO A 53 -7.56 20.34 16.17
C PRO A 53 -7.00 19.07 16.83
N ASP A 54 -7.83 18.29 17.49
CA ASP A 54 -7.41 17.11 18.26
C ASP A 54 -7.61 15.77 17.53
N GLU A 55 -8.28 15.81 16.35
CA GLU A 55 -8.56 14.59 15.58
C GLU A 55 -7.70 14.49 14.32
N ARG A 56 -7.31 13.27 13.97
CA ARG A 56 -6.69 12.95 12.68
C ARG A 56 -7.72 13.02 11.57
N VAL A 57 -7.30 13.47 10.41
CA VAL A 57 -8.14 13.53 9.21
C VAL A 57 -7.45 12.79 8.09
N LEU A 58 -8.14 11.82 7.50
CA LEU A 58 -7.67 11.15 6.32
C LEU A 58 -8.04 11.95 5.07
N MET A 59 -7.04 12.41 4.35
CA MET A 59 -7.18 13.01 3.03
C MET A 59 -6.30 12.28 2.03
N PHE A 60 -6.76 12.18 0.80
CA PHE A 60 -5.92 11.75 -0.32
C PHE A 60 -6.34 12.47 -1.59
N SER A 61 -5.41 12.69 -2.49
CA SER A 61 -5.58 13.46 -3.72
C SER A 61 -4.91 12.76 -4.89
N ARG A 62 -5.35 13.08 -6.11
CA ARG A 62 -4.70 12.61 -7.33
C ARG A 62 -3.46 13.44 -7.67
N SER A 63 -3.65 14.76 -7.73
CA SER A 63 -2.56 15.70 -8.06
C SER A 63 -1.72 15.97 -6.82
N SER A 64 -0.42 15.73 -6.93
CA SER A 64 0.49 15.84 -5.80
C SER A 64 1.81 16.51 -6.18
N TYR A 65 2.54 16.89 -5.17
CA TYR A 65 3.90 17.40 -5.26
C TYR A 65 4.68 17.03 -4.00
N VAL A 66 6.00 17.09 -4.06
CA VAL A 66 6.86 16.85 -2.89
C VAL A 66 6.44 17.77 -1.74
N GLY A 67 6.26 17.19 -0.55
CA GLY A 67 5.74 17.92 0.63
C GLY A 67 4.25 17.76 0.87
N MET A 68 3.47 17.21 -0.08
CA MET A 68 2.03 17.01 0.10
C MET A 68 1.70 15.94 1.16
N HIS A 69 2.62 15.02 1.44
CA HIS A 69 2.49 13.99 2.49
C HIS A 69 2.16 14.58 3.87
N ARG A 70 2.47 15.86 4.11
CA ARG A 70 2.10 16.58 5.35
C ARG A 70 0.61 16.80 5.51
N TYR A 71 -0.16 16.71 4.42
CA TYR A 71 -1.58 17.02 4.38
C TYR A 71 -2.44 15.85 3.94
N GLY A 72 -1.89 14.91 3.19
CA GLY A 72 -2.63 13.77 2.70
C GLY A 72 -1.81 12.79 1.89
N GLY A 73 -2.40 11.65 1.58
CA GLY A 73 -1.87 10.65 0.69
C GLY A 73 -2.30 10.85 -0.76
N ILE A 74 -2.01 9.84 -1.59
CA ILE A 74 -2.46 9.80 -2.98
C ILE A 74 -2.99 8.40 -3.31
N TRP A 75 -3.86 8.33 -4.35
CA TRP A 75 -4.02 7.07 -5.08
C TRP A 75 -3.29 7.17 -6.43
N MET A 76 -2.96 6.03 -7.00
CA MET A 76 -2.11 5.96 -8.21
C MET A 76 -2.83 6.32 -9.51
N GLY A 77 -3.99 7.02 -9.44
CA GLY A 77 -4.73 7.53 -10.60
C GLY A 77 -5.57 6.47 -11.31
N ASP A 78 -5.99 6.82 -12.53
CA ASP A 78 -6.92 6.02 -13.35
C ASP A 78 -6.15 4.94 -14.12
N ASN A 79 -5.73 3.90 -13.42
CA ASN A 79 -5.11 2.72 -14.02
C ASN A 79 -6.16 1.90 -14.81
N LEU A 80 -5.69 1.15 -15.79
CA LEU A 80 -6.54 0.24 -16.58
C LEU A 80 -6.49 -1.18 -15.99
N SER A 81 -7.53 -1.96 -16.25
CA SER A 81 -7.61 -3.39 -15.86
C SER A 81 -6.66 -4.25 -16.68
N TRP A 82 -5.35 -4.00 -16.54
CA TRP A 82 -4.26 -4.65 -17.26
C TRP A 82 -3.20 -5.19 -16.30
N TRP A 83 -2.64 -6.35 -16.63
CA TRP A 83 -1.56 -6.98 -15.88
C TRP A 83 -0.31 -6.10 -15.77
N SER A 84 -0.01 -5.34 -16.82
CA SER A 84 1.09 -4.36 -16.82
C SER A 84 0.85 -3.22 -15.84
N HIS A 85 -0.41 -2.82 -15.61
CA HIS A 85 -0.75 -1.79 -14.64
C HIS A 85 -0.69 -2.32 -13.20
N LEU A 86 -1.03 -3.59 -12.96
CA LEU A 86 -0.77 -4.24 -11.68
C LEU A 86 0.73 -4.21 -11.34
N LEU A 87 1.60 -4.61 -12.28
CA LEU A 87 3.05 -4.54 -12.11
C LEU A 87 3.56 -3.11 -11.91
N MET A 88 3.03 -2.16 -12.68
CA MET A 88 3.37 -0.74 -12.52
C MET A 88 3.04 -0.24 -11.11
N ASN A 89 1.84 -0.55 -10.59
CA ASN A 89 1.45 -0.15 -9.24
C ASN A 89 2.36 -0.77 -8.17
N LEU A 90 2.75 -2.04 -8.33
CA LEU A 90 3.73 -2.68 -7.45
C LEU A 90 5.03 -1.88 -7.39
N LYS A 91 5.61 -1.54 -8.55
CA LYS A 91 6.87 -0.78 -8.66
C LYS A 91 6.77 0.66 -8.19
N MET A 92 5.58 1.27 -8.22
CA MET A 92 5.36 2.64 -7.75
C MET A 92 5.38 2.76 -6.22
N LEU A 93 5.04 1.72 -5.46
CA LEU A 93 4.97 1.77 -4.00
C LEU A 93 6.27 2.29 -3.35
N PRO A 94 7.44 1.68 -3.59
CA PRO A 94 8.69 2.18 -3.01
C PRO A 94 9.06 3.58 -3.53
N SER A 95 8.76 3.89 -4.80
CA SER A 95 9.05 5.21 -5.38
C SER A 95 8.27 6.34 -4.69
N LEU A 96 7.01 6.08 -4.34
CA LEU A 96 6.18 7.04 -3.59
C LEU A 96 6.65 7.18 -2.15
N ASN A 97 7.07 6.09 -1.51
CA ASN A 97 7.62 6.14 -0.16
C ASN A 97 8.93 6.92 -0.09
N MET A 98 9.80 6.84 -1.12
CA MET A 98 11.04 7.63 -1.18
C MET A 98 10.81 9.15 -1.14
N ILE A 99 9.64 9.63 -1.57
CA ILE A 99 9.27 11.07 -1.49
C ILE A 99 8.35 11.38 -0.31
N GLY A 100 8.25 10.46 0.66
CA GLY A 100 7.48 10.63 1.90
C GLY A 100 5.98 10.33 1.79
N ILE A 101 5.48 9.88 0.64
CA ILE A 101 4.07 9.52 0.48
C ILE A 101 3.87 8.08 0.92
N LEU A 102 3.47 7.90 2.18
CA LEU A 102 3.23 6.59 2.78
C LEU A 102 1.79 6.10 2.52
N TYR A 103 0.78 6.99 2.66
CA TYR A 103 -0.61 6.61 2.41
C TYR A 103 -0.88 6.59 0.91
N THR A 104 -0.82 5.41 0.33
CA THR A 104 -1.00 5.20 -1.11
C THR A 104 -1.57 3.82 -1.41
N GLY A 105 -2.11 3.68 -2.61
CA GLY A 105 -2.62 2.47 -3.20
C GLY A 105 -3.21 2.75 -4.57
N ALA A 106 -3.74 1.72 -5.20
CA ALA A 106 -4.35 1.80 -6.53
C ALA A 106 -5.85 1.47 -6.47
N ASP A 107 -6.55 1.75 -7.55
CA ASP A 107 -7.88 1.21 -7.79
C ASP A 107 -7.73 -0.27 -8.13
N ILE A 108 -8.04 -1.15 -7.16
CA ILE A 108 -7.84 -2.60 -7.27
C ILE A 108 -8.73 -3.15 -8.37
N GLY A 109 -8.14 -3.90 -9.29
CA GLY A 109 -8.80 -4.42 -10.47
C GLY A 109 -8.71 -3.50 -11.69
N GLY A 110 -8.30 -2.25 -11.50
CA GLY A 110 -8.21 -1.21 -12.50
C GLY A 110 -9.46 -0.33 -12.54
N PHE A 111 -9.26 0.99 -12.74
CA PHE A 111 -10.33 1.96 -12.86
C PHE A 111 -11.00 1.90 -14.25
N GLY A 112 -10.20 1.87 -15.30
CA GLY A 112 -10.67 1.80 -16.68
C GLY A 112 -10.60 0.39 -17.25
N SER A 113 -11.42 0.11 -18.25
CA SER A 113 -11.58 -1.22 -18.87
C SER A 113 -12.24 -2.25 -17.94
N ASP A 114 -12.56 -3.41 -18.50
CA ASP A 114 -13.22 -4.49 -17.78
C ASP A 114 -12.19 -5.41 -17.13
N THR A 115 -12.24 -5.54 -15.82
CA THR A 115 -11.39 -6.49 -15.13
C THR A 115 -11.85 -7.94 -15.31
N SER A 116 -10.92 -8.89 -15.21
CA SER A 116 -11.23 -10.32 -15.07
C SER A 116 -11.13 -10.74 -13.60
N ARG A 117 -11.78 -11.87 -13.26
CA ARG A 117 -11.75 -12.42 -11.91
C ARG A 117 -10.32 -12.68 -11.41
N ASP A 118 -9.49 -13.27 -12.25
CA ASP A 118 -8.10 -13.59 -11.91
C ASP A 118 -7.22 -12.34 -11.73
N LEU A 119 -7.38 -11.32 -12.58
CA LEU A 119 -6.69 -10.05 -12.42
C LEU A 119 -7.10 -9.35 -11.12
N LEU A 120 -8.41 -9.34 -10.83
CA LEU A 120 -8.94 -8.71 -9.62
C LEU A 120 -8.41 -9.41 -8.36
N LEU A 121 -8.39 -10.75 -8.30
CA LEU A 121 -7.82 -11.51 -7.19
C LEU A 121 -6.31 -11.26 -7.02
N ARG A 122 -5.53 -11.25 -8.09
CA ARG A 122 -4.09 -10.95 -8.01
C ARG A 122 -3.81 -9.52 -7.59
N TRP A 123 -4.64 -8.58 -8.03
CA TRP A 123 -4.50 -7.19 -7.59
C TRP A 123 -4.93 -7.01 -6.15
N LEU A 124 -5.97 -7.72 -5.73
CA LEU A 124 -6.40 -7.75 -4.33
C LEU A 124 -5.30 -8.32 -3.42
N ALA A 125 -4.62 -9.39 -3.85
CA ALA A 125 -3.49 -9.99 -3.13
C ALA A 125 -2.29 -9.02 -2.95
N LEU A 126 -2.08 -8.05 -3.87
CA LEU A 126 -1.17 -6.93 -3.64
C LEU A 126 -1.82 -5.90 -2.72
N GLY A 127 -3.09 -5.59 -2.94
CA GLY A 127 -3.83 -4.56 -2.21
C GLY A 127 -3.91 -4.80 -0.71
N VAL A 128 -3.88 -6.05 -0.24
CA VAL A 128 -3.91 -6.37 1.20
C VAL A 128 -2.74 -5.76 1.98
N PHE A 129 -1.65 -5.43 1.31
CA PHE A 129 -0.46 -4.82 1.93
C PHE A 129 -0.49 -3.29 1.88
N THR A 130 -1.29 -2.68 0.99
CA THR A 130 -1.26 -1.22 0.77
C THR A 130 -2.11 -0.46 1.79
N PRO A 131 -1.69 0.72 2.28
CA PRO A 131 -2.51 1.55 3.17
C PRO A 131 -3.88 1.87 2.57
N LEU A 132 -3.93 2.35 1.33
CA LEU A 132 -5.19 2.51 0.59
C LEU A 132 -5.51 1.19 -0.13
N MET A 133 -6.50 0.46 0.39
CA MET A 133 -7.05 -0.75 -0.22
C MET A 133 -8.48 -0.47 -0.67
N ARG A 134 -8.66 -0.21 -1.96
CA ARG A 134 -9.95 0.21 -2.53
C ARG A 134 -10.23 -0.49 -3.85
N ASN A 135 -11.37 -1.17 -3.97
CA ASN A 135 -11.95 -1.58 -5.24
C ASN A 135 -12.75 -0.41 -5.82
N HIS A 136 -12.40 0.03 -7.02
CA HIS A 136 -13.03 1.18 -7.67
C HIS A 136 -12.88 1.12 -9.18
N SER A 137 -14.00 1.37 -9.90
CA SER A 137 -14.04 1.35 -11.37
C SER A 137 -14.82 2.52 -11.95
N ALA A 138 -14.57 2.82 -13.21
CA ALA A 138 -15.28 3.85 -13.95
C ALA A 138 -16.73 3.43 -14.29
N LYS A 139 -17.60 4.42 -14.37
CA LYS A 139 -18.96 4.19 -14.86
C LYS A 139 -18.92 3.66 -16.30
N GLY A 140 -19.63 2.56 -16.55
CA GLY A 140 -19.75 1.93 -17.87
C GLY A 140 -18.71 0.84 -18.15
N THR A 141 -17.83 0.54 -17.21
CA THR A 141 -17.04 -0.70 -17.19
C THR A 141 -17.83 -1.83 -16.52
N ARG A 142 -17.30 -3.06 -16.58
CA ARG A 142 -17.86 -4.19 -15.83
C ARG A 142 -17.98 -3.83 -14.36
N GLU A 143 -19.11 -4.17 -13.75
CA GLU A 143 -19.25 -4.17 -12.30
C GLU A 143 -18.25 -5.15 -11.70
N GLN A 144 -17.44 -4.68 -10.75
CA GLN A 144 -16.31 -5.44 -10.18
C GLN A 144 -16.40 -5.63 -8.67
N GLU A 145 -17.55 -5.40 -8.08
CA GLU A 145 -17.82 -5.82 -6.71
C GLU A 145 -17.69 -7.35 -6.62
N PHE A 146 -17.11 -7.82 -5.52
CA PHE A 146 -16.67 -9.22 -5.42
C PHE A 146 -17.81 -10.23 -5.57
N TYR A 147 -19.02 -9.88 -5.16
CA TYR A 147 -20.22 -10.71 -5.32
C TYR A 147 -20.75 -10.82 -6.77
N GLN A 148 -20.19 -10.05 -7.70
CA GLN A 148 -20.50 -10.16 -9.14
C GLN A 148 -19.75 -11.32 -9.82
N PHE A 149 -18.78 -11.90 -9.14
CA PHE A 149 -17.97 -12.99 -9.67
C PHE A 149 -18.38 -14.33 -9.05
N GLU A 150 -18.19 -15.41 -9.80
CA GLU A 150 -18.29 -16.77 -9.27
C GLU A 150 -17.24 -16.97 -8.17
N ASP A 151 -17.53 -17.88 -7.20
CA ASP A 151 -16.67 -18.21 -6.09
C ASP A 151 -16.22 -16.97 -5.30
N SER A 152 -17.18 -16.17 -4.82
CA SER A 152 -16.91 -14.97 -4.01
C SER A 152 -16.10 -15.25 -2.75
N SER A 153 -16.14 -16.48 -2.23
CA SER A 153 -15.33 -16.92 -1.09
C SER A 153 -13.82 -16.79 -1.29
N ASP A 154 -13.33 -16.83 -2.53
CA ASP A 154 -11.92 -16.59 -2.81
C ASP A 154 -11.52 -15.14 -2.49
N PHE A 155 -12.40 -14.18 -2.81
CA PHE A 155 -12.19 -12.77 -2.46
C PHE A 155 -12.25 -12.56 -0.94
N GLU A 156 -13.20 -13.20 -0.26
CA GLU A 156 -13.31 -13.16 1.21
C GLU A 156 -12.04 -13.70 1.87
N SER A 157 -11.49 -14.82 1.34
CA SER A 157 -10.24 -15.40 1.82
C SER A 157 -9.08 -14.41 1.71
N VAL A 158 -8.90 -13.77 0.56
CA VAL A 158 -7.84 -12.77 0.35
C VAL A 158 -8.06 -11.53 1.22
N ILE A 159 -9.30 -11.04 1.35
CA ILE A 159 -9.62 -9.88 2.20
C ILE A 159 -9.36 -10.21 3.68
N SER A 160 -9.65 -11.43 4.12
CA SER A 160 -9.39 -11.83 5.50
C SER A 160 -7.92 -11.71 5.89
N VAL A 161 -6.99 -11.88 4.94
CA VAL A 161 -5.56 -11.67 5.16
C VAL A 161 -5.27 -10.21 5.53
N ARG A 162 -5.97 -9.24 4.91
CA ARG A 162 -5.85 -7.82 5.27
C ARG A 162 -6.17 -7.58 6.73
N TYR A 163 -7.33 -8.09 7.22
CA TYR A 163 -7.72 -7.89 8.61
C TYR A 163 -6.73 -8.53 9.59
N ARG A 164 -6.20 -9.69 9.25
CA ARG A 164 -5.16 -10.35 10.05
C ARG A 164 -3.85 -9.57 10.11
N LEU A 165 -3.49 -8.88 9.02
CA LEU A 165 -2.25 -8.10 8.90
C LEU A 165 -2.38 -6.64 9.36
N ILE A 166 -3.56 -6.12 9.69
CA ILE A 166 -3.74 -4.72 10.09
C ILE A 166 -2.81 -4.32 11.25
N PRO A 167 -2.63 -5.10 12.33
CA PRO A 167 -1.72 -4.70 13.41
C PRO A 167 -0.26 -4.53 12.93
N TYR A 168 0.19 -5.38 12.01
CA TYR A 168 1.50 -5.25 11.37
C TYR A 168 1.58 -4.03 10.47
N ILE A 169 0.64 -3.92 9.51
CA ILE A 169 0.62 -2.83 8.51
C ILE A 169 0.51 -1.47 9.17
N TYR A 170 -0.33 -1.34 10.19
CA TYR A 170 -0.49 -0.09 10.94
C TYR A 170 0.77 0.27 11.71
N SER A 171 1.39 -0.70 12.38
CA SER A 171 2.67 -0.49 13.06
C SER A 171 3.77 -0.04 12.10
N GLU A 172 3.91 -0.69 10.93
CA GLU A 172 4.95 -0.30 9.95
C GLU A 172 4.67 1.08 9.32
N TYR A 173 3.39 1.40 9.11
CA TYR A 173 2.98 2.73 8.65
C TYR A 173 3.36 3.81 9.67
N MET A 174 3.03 3.60 10.95
CA MET A 174 3.30 4.56 12.02
C MET A 174 4.80 4.69 12.32
N LYS A 175 5.55 3.60 12.31
CA LYS A 175 7.02 3.63 12.42
C LYS A 175 7.63 4.46 11.28
N ALA A 176 7.21 4.18 10.02
CA ALA A 176 7.70 4.92 8.88
C ALA A 176 7.38 6.41 8.96
N ALA A 177 6.19 6.78 9.46
CA ALA A 177 5.78 8.17 9.60
C ALA A 177 6.49 8.91 10.75
N LEU A 178 6.79 8.23 11.85
CA LEU A 178 7.35 8.84 13.06
C LEU A 178 8.89 8.79 13.11
N ASP A 179 9.47 7.77 12.48
CA ASP A 179 10.93 7.54 12.48
C ASP A 179 11.58 8.02 11.15
N ASP A 180 10.84 8.71 10.26
CA ASP A 180 11.27 9.19 8.93
C ASP A 180 11.77 8.04 8.02
N GLU A 181 11.10 6.89 8.09
CA GLU A 181 11.45 5.67 7.39
C GLU A 181 10.56 5.44 6.15
N MET A 182 10.84 4.39 5.40
CA MET A 182 10.00 3.89 4.33
C MET A 182 9.22 2.66 4.79
N MET A 183 7.90 2.65 4.57
CA MET A 183 7.09 1.44 4.76
C MET A 183 7.38 0.41 3.67
N PHE A 184 7.42 0.82 2.39
CA PHE A 184 7.83 -0.02 1.26
C PHE A 184 9.25 0.36 0.84
N LYS A 185 10.20 -0.58 1.01
CA LYS A 185 11.61 -0.39 0.69
C LYS A 185 12.01 -1.26 -0.50
N PRO A 186 12.71 -0.72 -1.52
CA PRO A 186 13.34 -1.58 -2.54
C PRO A 186 14.30 -2.57 -1.89
N LEU A 187 14.46 -3.76 -2.46
CA LEU A 187 15.47 -4.71 -1.95
C LEU A 187 16.89 -4.11 -1.98
N ALA A 188 17.16 -3.22 -2.94
CA ALA A 188 18.43 -2.50 -3.03
C ALA A 188 18.79 -1.69 -1.76
N PHE A 189 17.77 -1.23 -1.00
CA PHE A 189 18.00 -0.48 0.23
C PHE A 189 18.22 -1.41 1.44
N ALA A 190 17.54 -2.55 1.46
CA ALA A 190 17.69 -3.53 2.53
C ALA A 190 18.94 -4.40 2.37
N TYR A 191 19.39 -4.63 1.12
CA TYR A 191 20.48 -5.52 0.76
C TYR A 191 21.41 -4.87 -0.29
N PRO A 192 22.07 -3.73 0.02
CA PRO A 192 22.84 -2.95 -0.94
C PRO A 192 24.09 -3.70 -1.48
N ASP A 193 24.60 -4.65 -0.73
CA ASP A 193 25.78 -5.44 -1.10
C ASP A 193 25.44 -6.72 -1.88
N ASP A 194 24.16 -7.03 -2.06
CA ASP A 194 23.72 -8.20 -2.84
C ASP A 194 23.46 -7.80 -4.30
N GLY A 195 24.35 -8.19 -5.20
CA GLY A 195 24.35 -7.82 -6.62
C GLY A 195 23.10 -8.31 -7.39
N ILE A 196 22.34 -9.29 -6.87
CA ILE A 196 21.06 -9.73 -7.44
C ILE A 196 19.94 -8.88 -6.86
N ALA A 197 19.87 -8.72 -5.53
CA ALA A 197 18.82 -7.97 -4.85
C ALA A 197 18.70 -6.53 -5.37
N VAL A 198 19.83 -5.86 -5.67
CA VAL A 198 19.82 -4.46 -6.16
C VAL A 198 19.20 -4.30 -7.56
N GLN A 199 19.02 -5.39 -8.29
CA GLN A 199 18.39 -5.38 -9.63
C GLN A 199 16.91 -5.78 -9.61
N ILE A 200 16.38 -6.19 -8.45
CA ILE A 200 15.00 -6.68 -8.34
C ILE A 200 14.05 -5.50 -8.12
N GLU A 201 13.05 -5.37 -9.00
CA GLU A 201 12.05 -4.31 -8.97
C GLU A 201 10.63 -4.81 -8.66
N ASP A 202 10.42 -6.13 -8.57
CA ASP A 202 9.11 -6.76 -8.42
C ASP A 202 8.96 -7.54 -7.11
N GLN A 203 9.89 -7.33 -6.20
CA GLN A 203 9.87 -7.74 -4.80
C GLN A 203 10.32 -6.54 -3.95
N MET A 204 9.77 -6.39 -2.75
CA MET A 204 10.15 -5.30 -1.88
C MET A 204 9.94 -5.66 -0.41
N MET A 205 10.61 -4.95 0.46
CA MET A 205 10.32 -5.01 1.89
C MET A 205 9.07 -4.22 2.22
N LEU A 206 8.27 -4.74 3.14
CA LEU A 206 7.22 -4.04 3.88
C LEU A 206 7.67 -3.97 5.34
N GLY A 207 8.12 -2.81 5.78
CA GLY A 207 8.88 -2.67 7.02
C GLY A 207 10.24 -3.36 6.95
N ASP A 208 10.73 -3.78 8.12
CA ASP A 208 12.01 -4.47 8.24
C ASP A 208 11.87 -5.99 8.38
N GLU A 209 10.67 -6.50 8.59
CA GLU A 209 10.40 -7.89 8.88
C GLU A 209 9.94 -8.70 7.66
N VAL A 210 9.21 -8.09 6.74
CA VAL A 210 8.49 -8.79 5.67
C VAL A 210 9.00 -8.40 4.29
N MET A 211 9.20 -9.39 3.43
CA MET A 211 9.33 -9.20 1.98
C MET A 211 8.05 -9.67 1.28
N ILE A 212 7.45 -8.81 0.45
CA ILE A 212 6.27 -9.15 -0.35
C ILE A 212 6.65 -9.51 -1.78
N THR A 213 5.96 -10.50 -2.34
CA THR A 213 6.26 -11.09 -3.65
C THR A 213 4.97 -11.41 -4.42
N PRO A 214 4.14 -10.41 -4.75
CA PRO A 214 2.84 -10.66 -5.39
C PRO A 214 3.00 -11.27 -6.80
N VAL A 215 2.08 -12.13 -7.18
CA VAL A 215 2.00 -12.69 -8.54
C VAL A 215 1.27 -11.69 -9.43
N TYR A 216 1.89 -11.27 -10.52
CA TYR A 216 1.39 -10.23 -11.42
C TYR A 216 1.32 -10.65 -12.90
N THR A 217 1.44 -11.95 -13.17
CA THR A 217 1.41 -12.50 -14.54
C THR A 217 0.13 -13.29 -14.76
N GLN A 218 -0.51 -13.05 -15.90
CA GLN A 218 -1.73 -13.76 -16.28
C GLN A 218 -1.50 -15.28 -16.36
N ASN A 219 -2.48 -16.06 -15.88
CA ASN A 219 -2.48 -17.52 -15.88
C ASN A 219 -1.32 -18.16 -15.08
N ALA A 220 -0.54 -17.39 -14.35
CA ALA A 220 0.55 -17.92 -13.54
C ALA A 220 0.01 -18.67 -12.32
N GLN A 221 0.57 -19.87 -12.07
CA GLN A 221 0.30 -20.69 -10.88
C GLN A 221 1.34 -20.44 -9.77
N GLY A 222 2.10 -19.36 -9.87
CA GLY A 222 3.17 -18.98 -8.98
C GLY A 222 4.18 -18.09 -9.68
N ARG A 223 5.36 -17.90 -9.07
CA ARG A 223 6.45 -17.11 -9.67
C ARG A 223 7.80 -17.52 -9.15
N PHE A 224 8.84 -17.12 -9.85
CA PHE A 224 10.21 -17.10 -9.31
C PHE A 224 10.38 -15.93 -8.37
N VAL A 225 11.06 -16.17 -7.25
CA VAL A 225 11.45 -15.17 -6.25
C VAL A 225 12.93 -15.35 -5.93
N TYR A 226 13.59 -14.28 -5.56
CA TYR A 226 14.96 -14.32 -5.04
C TYR A 226 14.94 -13.95 -3.56
N LEU A 227 15.55 -14.78 -2.73
CA LEU A 227 15.73 -14.55 -1.29
C LEU A 227 17.15 -14.06 -1.05
N PRO A 228 17.34 -12.81 -0.57
CA PRO A 228 18.68 -12.27 -0.28
C PRO A 228 19.35 -12.89 0.95
N GLU A 229 18.58 -13.52 1.81
CA GLU A 229 18.98 -14.26 3.01
C GLU A 229 18.05 -15.45 3.21
N ASP A 230 18.32 -16.31 4.20
CA ASP A 230 17.38 -17.35 4.60
C ASP A 230 16.12 -16.70 5.17
N MET A 231 14.95 -17.14 4.71
CA MET A 231 13.67 -16.54 5.08
C MET A 231 12.62 -17.61 5.40
N MET A 232 11.64 -17.23 6.20
CA MET A 232 10.44 -18.04 6.38
C MET A 232 9.41 -17.66 5.31
N PHE A 233 9.15 -18.56 4.38
CA PHE A 233 7.99 -18.47 3.49
C PHE A 233 6.72 -18.62 4.29
N VAL A 234 5.78 -17.70 4.12
CA VAL A 234 4.46 -17.72 4.72
C VAL A 234 3.45 -17.57 3.60
N LYS A 235 2.48 -18.47 3.54
CA LYS A 235 1.40 -18.44 2.57
C LYS A 235 0.06 -18.56 3.29
N PHE A 236 -0.75 -17.54 3.17
CA PHE A 236 -2.13 -17.57 3.60
C PHE A 236 -2.93 -18.34 2.57
N MET A 237 -3.54 -19.43 2.99
CA MET A 237 -4.27 -20.36 2.14
C MET A 237 -5.73 -19.95 1.99
N GLY A 238 -6.37 -20.36 0.89
CA GLY A 238 -7.78 -20.08 0.62
C GLY A 238 -8.78 -20.62 1.65
N ASP A 239 -8.38 -21.61 2.45
CA ASP A 239 -9.18 -22.16 3.55
C ASP A 239 -8.98 -21.42 4.89
N GLY A 240 -8.18 -20.35 4.89
CA GLY A 240 -7.84 -19.54 6.07
C GLY A 240 -6.68 -20.07 6.90
N SER A 241 -6.14 -21.23 6.58
CA SER A 241 -4.92 -21.77 7.22
C SER A 241 -3.67 -21.01 6.76
N ILE A 242 -2.56 -21.21 7.47
CA ILE A 242 -1.26 -20.63 7.10
C ILE A 242 -0.28 -21.79 6.89
N TYR A 243 0.34 -21.80 5.71
CA TYR A 243 1.49 -22.64 5.42
C TYR A 243 2.78 -21.88 5.71
N THR A 244 3.75 -22.53 6.33
CA THR A 244 5.08 -21.95 6.59
C THR A 244 6.19 -22.94 6.24
N GLU A 245 7.28 -22.41 5.68
CA GLU A 245 8.47 -23.18 5.32
C GLU A 245 9.72 -22.30 5.44
N LYS A 246 10.81 -22.82 6.01
CA LYS A 246 12.09 -22.15 5.98
C LYS A 246 12.74 -22.41 4.64
N MET A 247 13.14 -21.34 3.94
CA MET A 247 13.76 -21.38 2.63
C MET A 247 15.13 -20.71 2.70
N GLU A 248 16.13 -21.35 2.12
CA GLU A 248 17.50 -20.84 2.06
C GLU A 248 17.61 -19.66 1.09
N LYS A 249 18.61 -18.81 1.25
CA LYS A 249 19.01 -17.77 0.29
C LYS A 249 19.12 -18.35 -1.13
N GLY A 250 18.63 -17.61 -2.13
CA GLY A 250 18.72 -18.00 -3.53
C GLY A 250 17.41 -17.82 -4.30
N SER A 251 17.38 -18.35 -5.53
CA SER A 251 16.20 -18.27 -6.41
C SER A 251 15.31 -19.50 -6.24
N HIS A 252 14.03 -19.27 -6.02
CA HIS A 252 13.03 -20.30 -5.80
C HIS A 252 11.80 -20.06 -6.67
N TYR A 253 11.12 -21.13 -7.04
CA TYR A 253 9.76 -21.04 -7.58
C TYR A 253 8.77 -21.30 -6.46
N ILE A 254 7.86 -20.36 -6.21
CA ILE A 254 6.77 -20.52 -5.27
C ILE A 254 5.45 -20.76 -6.01
N SER A 255 4.71 -21.80 -5.61
CA SER A 255 3.37 -22.04 -6.12
C SER A 255 2.35 -21.26 -5.30
N VAL A 256 1.52 -20.45 -5.99
CA VAL A 256 0.52 -19.57 -5.37
C VAL A 256 -0.73 -19.56 -6.23
N THR A 257 -1.83 -20.14 -5.71
CA THR A 257 -3.14 -20.09 -6.38
C THR A 257 -3.80 -18.70 -6.25
N LEU A 258 -4.93 -18.49 -6.92
CA LEU A 258 -5.56 -17.16 -7.01
C LEU A 258 -6.03 -16.61 -5.65
N ASN A 259 -6.45 -17.48 -4.74
CA ASN A 259 -6.97 -17.14 -3.42
C ASN A 259 -5.92 -17.26 -2.29
N GLU A 260 -4.64 -17.33 -2.65
CA GLU A 260 -3.52 -17.37 -1.71
C GLU A 260 -2.71 -16.09 -1.73
N VAL A 261 -2.17 -15.71 -0.57
CA VAL A 261 -1.32 -14.52 -0.42
C VAL A 261 0.03 -14.93 0.15
N PRO A 262 1.12 -14.80 -0.63
CA PRO A 262 2.47 -15.11 -0.18
C PRO A 262 3.17 -13.90 0.43
N LEU A 263 4.01 -14.16 1.44
CA LEU A 263 5.02 -13.25 1.94
C LEU A 263 6.20 -14.04 2.50
N PHE A 264 7.31 -13.35 2.78
CA PHE A 264 8.47 -13.92 3.44
C PHE A 264 8.81 -13.11 4.69
N ILE A 265 9.10 -13.79 5.79
CA ILE A 265 9.59 -13.17 7.03
C ILE A 265 11.10 -13.37 7.08
N ARG A 266 11.83 -12.29 7.32
CA ARG A 266 13.29 -12.29 7.46
C ARG A 266 13.75 -13.17 8.60
N GLU A 267 14.99 -13.66 8.50
CA GLU A 267 15.60 -14.44 9.56
C GLU A 267 15.59 -13.68 10.92
N ASN A 268 15.29 -14.41 11.98
CA ASN A 268 15.19 -13.89 13.34
C ASN A 268 14.14 -12.77 13.55
N LYS A 269 13.14 -12.70 12.66
CA LYS A 269 12.02 -11.77 12.76
C LYS A 269 10.69 -12.50 12.97
N CYS A 270 9.72 -11.76 13.50
CA CYS A 270 8.32 -12.20 13.60
C CYS A 270 7.38 -11.02 13.36
N ILE A 271 6.13 -11.32 13.04
CA ILE A 271 5.07 -10.32 12.85
C ILE A 271 3.81 -10.69 13.63
N PRO A 272 3.04 -9.70 14.11
CA PRO A 272 1.75 -9.94 14.75
C PRO A 272 0.66 -10.18 13.70
N LEU A 273 -0.23 -11.10 13.98
CA LEU A 273 -1.44 -11.37 13.24
C LEU A 273 -2.63 -11.29 14.18
N ALA A 274 -3.67 -10.54 13.78
CA ALA A 274 -4.96 -10.59 14.44
C ALA A 274 -5.70 -11.90 14.09
N THR A 275 -6.71 -12.20 14.86
CA THR A 275 -7.71 -13.23 14.52
C THR A 275 -8.54 -12.78 13.31
N LYS A 276 -9.28 -13.69 12.69
CA LYS A 276 -10.21 -13.32 11.61
C LYS A 276 -11.25 -12.33 12.15
N ALA A 277 -11.38 -11.20 11.46
CA ALA A 277 -12.34 -10.14 11.78
C ALA A 277 -13.16 -9.77 10.53
N GLU A 278 -14.39 -9.28 10.72
CA GLU A 278 -15.27 -8.81 9.64
C GLU A 278 -15.21 -7.29 9.48
N SER A 279 -14.75 -6.59 10.52
CA SER A 279 -14.51 -5.14 10.51
C SER A 279 -13.28 -4.80 11.36
N THR A 280 -12.78 -3.57 11.23
CA THR A 280 -11.68 -3.09 12.08
C THR A 280 -12.06 -3.01 13.55
N ALA A 281 -13.34 -2.82 13.86
CA ALA A 281 -13.85 -2.79 15.24
C ALA A 281 -13.84 -4.18 15.92
N ASP A 282 -13.76 -5.25 15.13
CA ASP A 282 -13.74 -6.63 15.62
C ASP A 282 -12.32 -7.18 15.80
N ILE A 283 -11.30 -6.36 15.49
CA ILE A 283 -9.89 -6.76 15.67
C ILE A 283 -9.59 -6.79 17.18
N ASP A 284 -9.26 -7.98 17.67
CA ASP A 284 -8.82 -8.19 19.04
C ASP A 284 -7.29 -7.97 19.13
N GLU A 285 -6.90 -6.78 19.56
CA GLU A 285 -5.50 -6.37 19.66
C GLU A 285 -4.78 -6.93 20.89
N ASP A 286 -5.54 -7.43 21.88
CA ASP A 286 -5.00 -8.08 23.07
C ASP A 286 -4.62 -9.54 22.82
N ASN A 287 -5.15 -10.16 21.75
CA ASN A 287 -4.95 -11.58 21.41
C ASN A 287 -4.28 -11.78 20.04
N LEU A 288 -3.14 -11.11 19.83
CA LEU A 288 -2.36 -11.26 18.60
C LEU A 288 -1.54 -12.55 18.62
N THR A 289 -1.51 -13.24 17.48
CA THR A 289 -0.64 -14.41 17.27
C THR A 289 0.64 -13.95 16.55
N LEU A 290 1.81 -14.38 17.07
CA LEU A 290 3.07 -14.11 16.40
C LEU A 290 3.44 -15.25 15.45
N ILE A 291 3.77 -14.90 14.20
CA ILE A 291 4.31 -15.81 13.19
C ILE A 291 5.72 -15.36 12.82
N GLY A 292 6.64 -16.31 12.64
CA GLY A 292 8.05 -16.05 12.34
C GLY A 292 8.97 -16.95 13.16
N TYR A 293 10.17 -16.47 13.46
CA TYR A 293 11.21 -17.23 14.15
C TYR A 293 11.05 -17.18 15.69
N ASP A 294 11.28 -18.30 16.35
CA ASP A 294 11.22 -18.38 17.82
C ASP A 294 12.32 -17.53 18.45
N GLY A 295 11.96 -16.82 19.53
CA GLY A 295 12.83 -15.88 20.21
C GLY A 295 12.90 -14.49 19.55
N ALA A 296 12.24 -14.28 18.41
CA ALA A 296 12.14 -12.99 17.79
C ALA A 296 11.25 -12.03 18.57
N GLU A 297 11.56 -10.75 18.48
CA GLU A 297 10.79 -9.67 19.08
C GLU A 297 10.21 -8.77 17.98
N TYR A 298 9.02 -8.22 18.24
CA TYR A 298 8.37 -7.26 17.37
C TYR A 298 7.94 -6.01 18.15
N ARG A 299 8.27 -4.83 17.65
CA ARG A 299 7.83 -3.54 18.20
C ARG A 299 6.47 -3.19 17.61
N LEU A 300 5.41 -3.46 18.34
CA LEU A 300 4.04 -3.13 17.98
C LEU A 300 3.75 -1.67 18.27
N TYR A 301 3.10 -0.98 17.35
CA TYR A 301 2.46 0.32 17.59
C TYR A 301 0.95 0.13 17.66
N ASN A 302 0.33 0.68 18.70
CA ASN A 302 -1.11 0.64 18.88
C ASN A 302 -1.60 1.90 19.60
N ASP A 303 -2.60 2.58 19.01
CA ASP A 303 -3.29 3.74 19.56
C ASP A 303 -4.77 3.70 19.16
N ASP A 304 -5.54 4.73 19.46
CA ASP A 304 -6.98 4.76 19.15
C ASP A 304 -7.31 5.09 17.67
N GLY A 305 -6.31 5.40 16.85
CA GLY A 305 -6.48 5.77 15.44
C GLY A 305 -7.18 7.11 15.19
N ILE A 306 -7.54 7.85 16.23
CA ILE A 306 -8.41 9.04 16.18
C ILE A 306 -7.65 10.31 16.63
N HIS A 307 -7.04 10.29 17.79
CA HIS A 307 -6.41 11.45 18.39
C HIS A 307 -5.00 11.72 17.84
N LYS A 308 -4.53 12.95 17.98
CA LYS A 308 -3.23 13.42 17.46
C LYS A 308 -2.04 13.18 18.41
N ASP A 309 -2.21 12.41 19.45
CA ASP A 309 -1.13 12.03 20.38
C ASP A 309 -0.29 10.83 19.88
N TYR A 310 -0.27 10.64 18.57
CA TYR A 310 0.37 9.52 17.88
C TYR A 310 1.88 9.37 18.12
N ASP A 311 2.58 10.42 18.57
CA ASP A 311 4.01 10.39 18.92
C ASP A 311 4.27 9.96 20.36
N ASN A 312 3.22 9.62 21.12
CA ASN A 312 3.34 9.16 22.49
C ASN A 312 4.00 7.78 22.55
N LYS A 313 5.12 7.69 23.28
CA LYS A 313 5.88 6.44 23.42
C LYS A 313 5.10 5.30 24.09
N SER A 314 4.03 5.61 24.82
CA SER A 314 3.17 4.59 25.42
C SER A 314 2.38 3.76 24.41
N HIS A 315 2.29 4.23 23.17
CA HIS A 315 1.68 3.47 22.07
C HIS A 315 2.54 2.31 21.55
N TYR A 316 3.80 2.23 21.99
CA TYR A 316 4.68 1.13 21.63
C TYR A 316 4.73 0.05 22.70
N SER A 317 4.63 -1.20 22.29
CA SER A 317 4.88 -2.38 23.10
C SER A 317 5.82 -3.35 22.40
N THR A 318 6.45 -4.25 23.12
CA THR A 318 7.28 -5.31 22.54
C THR A 318 6.61 -6.65 22.73
N LEU A 319 6.33 -7.31 21.61
CA LEU A 319 5.84 -8.68 21.58
C LEU A 319 7.01 -9.64 21.39
N LYS A 320 6.96 -10.81 22.04
CA LYS A 320 8.00 -11.86 21.98
C LYS A 320 7.36 -13.17 21.53
N LYS A 321 7.92 -13.77 20.48
CA LYS A 321 7.53 -15.06 19.99
C LYS A 321 8.20 -16.22 20.73
#